data_b0f56912dbfcc553500a9e01e137384b
#
_entry.id   b0f56912dbfcc553500a9e01e137384b
#
_cell.length_a   1.000
_cell.length_b   1.000
_cell.length_c   1.000
_cell.angle_alpha   90.00
_cell.angle_beta   90.00
_cell.angle_gamma   90.00
#
_symmetry.space_group_name_H-M   'P 1'
#
loop_
_entity.id
_entity.type
_entity.pdbx_description
1 polymer ?
#
loop_
_entity_poly.entity_id
_entity_poly.type
_entity_poly.pdbx_seq_one_letter_code
_entity_poly.pdbx_strand_id
1 'polypeptide(L)'
;MAIIIREAKLDDLARIAEIEVFNYRLNFYHIFQDDNFYFQEMQVLNVINENKKRLGQLWVFDEDGVVKGFMWVDSQQIKKLFVEPVLQSRGIGSKLLEYAVEKLGATYLWTLEKNTRAIAFYQKHNFQTTEEKMLEEGTTEYLVKLIKADN
;
A
#
# COMPACT_ATOMS: atom_id res chain seq x y z
N MET A 1 -19.60 -9.40 13.01
CA MET A 1 -18.84 -8.48 12.13
C MET A 1 -18.56 -9.14 10.80
N ALA A 2 -18.95 -8.47 9.72
CA ALA A 2 -18.69 -8.97 8.37
C ALA A 2 -17.46 -8.29 7.79
N ILE A 3 -16.39 -9.06 7.63
CA ILE A 3 -15.15 -8.59 7.01
C ILE A 3 -15.07 -9.22 5.62
N ILE A 4 -14.92 -8.39 4.60
CA ILE A 4 -14.79 -8.83 3.22
C ILE A 4 -13.62 -8.10 2.57
N ILE A 5 -12.73 -8.85 1.94
CA ILE A 5 -11.74 -8.28 1.04
C ILE A 5 -12.29 -8.48 -0.37
N ARG A 6 -12.49 -7.39 -1.09
CA ARG A 6 -13.17 -7.40 -2.38
C ARG A 6 -12.54 -6.41 -3.36
N GLU A 7 -12.85 -6.56 -4.63
CA GLU A 7 -12.45 -5.56 -5.61
C GLU A 7 -13.05 -4.20 -5.31
N ALA A 8 -12.29 -3.15 -5.54
CA ALA A 8 -12.76 -1.79 -5.36
C ALA A 8 -13.78 -1.41 -6.43
N LYS A 9 -14.73 -0.58 -6.07
CA LYS A 9 -15.73 0.02 -6.96
C LYS A 9 -15.45 1.51 -7.07
N LEU A 10 -16.07 2.15 -8.05
CA LEU A 10 -15.94 3.61 -8.21
C LEU A 10 -16.25 4.37 -6.92
N ASP A 11 -17.27 3.92 -6.19
CA ASP A 11 -17.67 4.58 -4.94
C ASP A 11 -16.61 4.47 -3.82
N ASP A 12 -15.67 3.54 -3.94
CA ASP A 12 -14.61 3.38 -2.96
C ASP A 12 -13.44 4.34 -3.17
N LEU A 13 -13.35 4.97 -4.34
CA LEU A 13 -12.15 5.73 -4.71
C LEU A 13 -11.87 6.92 -3.81
N ALA A 14 -12.91 7.62 -3.35
CA ALA A 14 -12.73 8.75 -2.44
C ALA A 14 -12.10 8.28 -1.12
N ARG A 15 -12.58 7.16 -0.58
CA ARG A 15 -12.07 6.61 0.67
C ARG A 15 -10.66 6.05 0.51
N ILE A 16 -10.39 5.36 -0.60
CA ILE A 16 -9.05 4.88 -0.92
C ILE A 16 -8.08 6.07 -0.99
N ALA A 17 -8.47 7.14 -1.68
CA ALA A 17 -7.63 8.33 -1.81
C ALA A 17 -7.34 8.97 -0.46
N GLU A 18 -8.31 9.03 0.42
CA GLU A 18 -8.13 9.57 1.77
C GLU A 18 -7.10 8.76 2.55
N ILE A 19 -7.23 7.44 2.53
CA ILE A 19 -6.28 6.54 3.20
C ILE A 19 -4.88 6.72 2.62
N GLU A 20 -4.76 6.80 1.32
CA GLU A 20 -3.48 6.95 0.64
C GLU A 20 -2.82 8.28 0.98
N VAL A 21 -3.53 9.38 0.84
CA VAL A 21 -3.00 10.73 1.11
C VAL A 21 -2.53 10.86 2.56
N PHE A 22 -3.33 10.40 3.51
CA PHE A 22 -2.95 10.48 4.92
C PHE A 22 -1.71 9.64 5.23
N ASN A 23 -1.61 8.43 4.65
CA ASN A 23 -0.44 7.59 4.85
C ASN A 23 0.83 8.23 4.27
N TYR A 24 0.75 8.83 3.07
CA TYR A 24 1.91 9.50 2.47
C TYR A 24 2.39 10.66 3.34
N ARG A 25 1.48 11.49 3.81
CA ARG A 25 1.85 12.64 4.66
C ARG A 25 2.41 12.20 6.00
N LEU A 26 1.82 11.18 6.60
CA LEU A 26 2.21 10.72 7.92
C LEU A 26 3.54 9.95 7.89
N ASN A 27 3.74 9.10 6.88
CA ASN A 27 4.85 8.15 6.87
C ASN A 27 6.02 8.56 5.98
N PHE A 28 5.79 9.38 4.95
CA PHE A 28 6.83 9.67 3.96
C PHE A 28 7.26 11.13 3.90
N TYR A 29 6.41 12.06 4.32
CA TYR A 29 6.76 13.47 4.25
C TYR A 29 8.09 13.77 4.95
N HIS A 30 8.31 13.23 6.13
CA HIS A 30 9.54 13.46 6.89
C HIS A 30 10.79 12.90 6.22
N ILE A 31 10.64 11.94 5.30
CA ILE A 31 11.74 11.37 4.54
C ILE A 31 12.10 12.28 3.37
N PHE A 32 11.11 12.68 2.59
CA PHE A 32 11.33 13.43 1.34
C PHE A 32 11.30 14.94 1.51
N GLN A 33 10.52 15.45 2.45
CA GLN A 33 10.35 16.88 2.76
C GLN A 33 10.06 17.75 1.54
N ASP A 34 9.28 17.21 0.60
CA ASP A 34 8.90 17.88 -0.65
C ASP A 34 7.49 18.44 -0.53
N ASP A 35 7.37 19.72 -0.10
CA ASP A 35 6.08 20.35 0.13
C ASP A 35 5.23 20.41 -1.14
N ASN A 36 5.85 20.64 -2.30
CA ASN A 36 5.11 20.71 -3.55
C ASN A 36 4.43 19.37 -3.85
N PHE A 37 5.17 18.26 -3.74
CA PHE A 37 4.59 16.95 -3.98
C PHE A 37 3.49 16.63 -2.96
N TYR A 38 3.77 16.80 -1.67
CA TYR A 38 2.86 16.32 -0.62
C TYR A 38 1.63 17.18 -0.42
N PHE A 39 1.69 18.48 -0.78
CA PHE A 39 0.58 19.39 -0.54
C PHE A 39 -0.05 19.97 -1.81
N GLN A 40 0.55 19.76 -2.97
CA GLN A 40 -0.02 20.17 -4.25
C GLN A 40 -0.34 19.02 -5.18
N GLU A 41 0.52 18.01 -5.27
CA GLU A 41 0.29 16.86 -6.14
C GLU A 41 -0.45 15.73 -5.42
N MET A 42 -0.08 15.41 -4.17
CA MET A 42 -0.71 14.36 -3.38
C MET A 42 -1.97 14.88 -2.71
N GLN A 43 -3.00 15.10 -3.52
CA GLN A 43 -4.32 15.55 -3.08
C GLN A 43 -5.37 14.52 -3.47
N VAL A 44 -6.47 14.49 -2.71
CA VAL A 44 -7.52 13.49 -2.87
C VAL A 44 -8.03 13.41 -4.32
N LEU A 45 -8.33 14.55 -4.95
CA LEU A 45 -8.85 14.54 -6.34
C LEU A 45 -7.84 13.96 -7.33
N ASN A 46 -6.57 14.31 -7.18
CA ASN A 46 -5.52 13.78 -8.06
C ASN A 46 -5.35 12.28 -7.88
N VAL A 47 -5.40 11.81 -6.63
CA VAL A 47 -5.26 10.39 -6.32
C VAL A 47 -6.47 9.60 -6.82
N ILE A 48 -7.68 10.15 -6.71
CA ILE A 48 -8.88 9.54 -7.30
C ILE A 48 -8.68 9.34 -8.80
N ASN A 49 -8.22 10.37 -9.50
CA ASN A 49 -8.04 10.30 -10.96
C ASN A 49 -7.00 9.25 -11.35
N GLU A 50 -5.91 9.14 -10.61
CA GLU A 50 -4.90 8.11 -10.85
C GLU A 50 -5.46 6.70 -10.58
N ASN A 51 -6.20 6.53 -9.51
CA ASN A 51 -6.75 5.23 -9.14
C ASN A 51 -7.86 4.75 -10.08
N LYS A 52 -8.57 5.66 -10.74
CA LYS A 52 -9.55 5.28 -11.79
C LYS A 52 -8.90 4.46 -12.88
N LYS A 53 -7.66 4.76 -13.24
CA LYS A 53 -6.94 4.10 -14.32
C LYS A 53 -6.62 2.64 -14.02
N ARG A 54 -6.63 2.27 -12.74
CA ARG A 54 -6.23 0.94 -12.27
C ARG A 54 -7.28 0.30 -11.36
N LEU A 55 -8.54 0.68 -11.55
CA LEU A 55 -9.64 0.22 -10.69
C LEU A 55 -9.70 -1.31 -10.57
N GLY A 56 -9.48 -2.04 -11.67
CA GLY A 56 -9.50 -3.49 -11.65
C GLY A 56 -8.35 -4.16 -10.91
N GLN A 57 -7.37 -3.39 -10.45
CA GLN A 57 -6.21 -3.89 -9.69
C GLN A 57 -6.26 -3.47 -8.22
N LEU A 58 -7.33 -2.78 -7.81
CA LEU A 58 -7.50 -2.29 -6.44
C LEU A 58 -8.44 -3.19 -5.65
N TRP A 59 -8.04 -3.47 -4.42
CA TRP A 59 -8.77 -4.31 -3.48
C TRP A 59 -8.94 -3.56 -2.17
N VAL A 60 -10.09 -3.70 -1.53
CA VAL A 60 -10.39 -3.01 -0.27
C VAL A 60 -10.71 -4.01 0.84
N PHE A 61 -10.35 -3.61 2.05
CA PHE A 61 -10.76 -4.29 3.27
C PHE A 61 -12.02 -3.58 3.76
N ASP A 62 -13.14 -4.28 3.67
CA ASP A 62 -14.47 -3.75 4.00
C ASP A 62 -14.97 -4.46 5.26
N GLU A 63 -15.20 -3.71 6.32
CA GLU A 63 -15.80 -4.23 7.53
C GLU A 63 -17.13 -3.54 7.76
N ASP A 64 -18.21 -4.30 7.62
CA ASP A 64 -19.59 -3.80 7.79
C ASP A 64 -19.91 -2.56 6.94
N GLY A 65 -19.38 -2.55 5.69
CA GLY A 65 -19.61 -1.45 4.75
C GLY A 65 -18.62 -0.29 4.89
N VAL A 66 -17.64 -0.39 5.78
CA VAL A 66 -16.63 0.66 5.98
C VAL A 66 -15.28 0.17 5.45
N VAL A 67 -14.75 0.90 4.49
CA VAL A 67 -13.41 0.62 3.94
C VAL A 67 -12.35 1.11 4.92
N LYS A 68 -11.53 0.19 5.41
CA LYS A 68 -10.50 0.45 6.43
C LYS A 68 -9.07 0.28 5.94
N GLY A 69 -8.90 -0.23 4.75
CA GLY A 69 -7.60 -0.41 4.12
C GLY A 69 -7.77 -0.76 2.67
N PHE A 70 -6.68 -0.68 1.90
CA PHE A 70 -6.69 -1.07 0.50
C PHE A 70 -5.32 -1.53 0.05
N MET A 71 -5.30 -2.19 -1.09
CA MET A 71 -4.05 -2.54 -1.76
C MET A 71 -4.20 -2.43 -3.27
N TRP A 72 -3.10 -2.14 -3.92
CA TRP A 72 -2.97 -2.19 -5.37
C TRP A 72 -2.03 -3.34 -5.70
N VAL A 73 -2.56 -4.34 -6.41
CA VAL A 73 -1.79 -5.51 -6.83
C VAL A 73 -1.82 -5.59 -8.35
N ASP A 74 -0.65 -5.63 -8.95
CA ASP A 74 -0.49 -5.73 -10.39
C ASP A 74 0.31 -7.01 -10.68
N SER A 75 -0.36 -8.00 -11.27
CA SER A 75 0.21 -9.34 -11.50
C SER A 75 0.72 -9.94 -10.18
N GLN A 76 2.01 -10.17 -10.05
CA GLN A 76 2.62 -10.74 -8.86
C GLN A 76 3.17 -9.68 -7.89
N GLN A 77 3.03 -8.41 -8.23
CA GLN A 77 3.60 -7.33 -7.41
C GLN A 77 2.54 -6.65 -6.56
N ILE A 78 2.84 -6.51 -5.28
CA ILE A 78 2.08 -5.60 -4.41
C ILE A 78 2.67 -4.22 -4.62
N LYS A 79 1.89 -3.34 -5.26
CA LYS A 79 2.31 -1.97 -5.55
C LYS A 79 2.11 -1.05 -4.35
N LYS A 80 0.98 -1.20 -3.66
CA LYS A 80 0.63 -0.42 -2.46
C LYS A 80 -0.19 -1.27 -1.52
N LEU A 81 0.00 -1.06 -0.23
CA LEU A 81 -0.82 -1.65 0.81
C LEU A 81 -0.88 -0.65 1.95
N PHE A 82 -2.06 -0.08 2.18
CA PHE A 82 -2.24 0.94 3.20
C PHE A 82 -3.47 0.65 4.05
N VAL A 83 -3.35 0.97 5.34
CA VAL A 83 -4.43 0.87 6.32
C VAL A 83 -4.71 2.27 6.85
N GLU A 84 -5.98 2.54 7.15
CA GLU A 84 -6.34 3.78 7.84
C GLU A 84 -5.39 4.00 9.01
N PRO A 85 -4.69 5.16 9.09
CA PRO A 85 -3.66 5.36 10.11
C PRO A 85 -4.10 5.11 11.55
N VAL A 86 -5.33 5.50 11.90
CA VAL A 86 -5.83 5.31 13.27
C VAL A 86 -6.21 3.86 13.58
N LEU A 87 -6.24 2.99 12.58
CA LEU A 87 -6.60 1.58 12.73
C LEU A 87 -5.42 0.64 12.52
N GLN A 88 -4.22 1.15 12.42
CA GLN A 88 -3.03 0.32 12.26
C GLN A 88 -2.79 -0.53 13.50
N SER A 89 -2.08 -1.65 13.32
CA SER A 89 -1.77 -2.62 14.38
C SER A 89 -2.98 -3.41 14.88
N ARG A 90 -4.06 -3.50 14.09
CA ARG A 90 -5.25 -4.30 14.40
C ARG A 90 -5.40 -5.52 13.49
N GLY A 91 -4.36 -5.87 12.74
CA GLY A 91 -4.36 -7.03 11.86
C GLY A 91 -4.97 -6.82 10.49
N ILE A 92 -5.39 -5.60 10.13
CA ILE A 92 -5.98 -5.31 8.81
C ILE A 92 -4.94 -5.50 7.70
N GLY A 93 -3.75 -4.94 7.90
CA GLY A 93 -2.65 -5.09 6.94
C GLY A 93 -2.26 -6.54 6.74
N SER A 94 -2.22 -7.33 7.82
CA SER A 94 -1.91 -8.76 7.75
C SER A 94 -2.93 -9.51 6.92
N LYS A 95 -4.21 -9.21 7.09
CA LYS A 95 -5.28 -9.87 6.32
C LYS A 95 -5.24 -9.51 4.85
N LEU A 96 -4.95 -8.24 4.53
CA LEU A 96 -4.77 -7.81 3.15
C LEU A 96 -3.58 -8.52 2.52
N LEU A 97 -2.46 -8.57 3.20
CA LEU A 97 -1.25 -9.23 2.69
C LEU A 97 -1.48 -10.73 2.47
N GLU A 98 -2.10 -11.41 3.41
CA GLU A 98 -2.44 -12.83 3.27
C GLU A 98 -3.33 -13.07 2.05
N TYR A 99 -4.32 -12.21 1.85
CA TYR A 99 -5.18 -12.30 0.67
C TYR A 99 -4.40 -12.09 -0.63
N ALA A 100 -3.52 -11.10 -0.66
CA ALA A 100 -2.69 -10.83 -1.83
C ALA A 100 -1.85 -12.05 -2.20
N VAL A 101 -1.24 -12.70 -1.22
CA VAL A 101 -0.40 -13.89 -1.45
C VAL A 101 -1.25 -15.10 -1.82
N GLU A 102 -2.27 -15.42 -1.03
CA GLU A 102 -3.03 -16.67 -1.17
C GLU A 102 -4.04 -16.63 -2.31
N LYS A 103 -4.68 -15.50 -2.56
CA LYS A 103 -5.75 -15.38 -3.55
C LYS A 103 -5.32 -14.71 -4.84
N LEU A 104 -4.38 -13.76 -4.77
CA LEU A 104 -3.96 -12.99 -5.93
C LEU A 104 -2.59 -13.41 -6.47
N GLY A 105 -1.88 -14.30 -5.78
CA GLY A 105 -0.60 -14.81 -6.25
C GLY A 105 0.55 -13.82 -6.15
N ALA A 106 0.49 -12.86 -5.24
CA ALA A 106 1.55 -11.88 -5.06
C ALA A 106 2.82 -12.55 -4.54
N THR A 107 3.97 -12.19 -5.11
CA THR A 107 5.26 -12.79 -4.77
C THR A 107 6.34 -11.80 -4.40
N TYR A 108 6.17 -10.51 -4.71
CA TYR A 108 7.21 -9.52 -4.41
C TYR A 108 6.63 -8.11 -4.28
N LEU A 109 7.46 -7.25 -3.72
CA LEU A 109 7.14 -5.82 -3.60
C LEU A 109 8.43 -5.01 -3.52
N TRP A 110 8.28 -3.70 -3.72
CA TRP A 110 9.33 -2.72 -3.47
C TRP A 110 8.87 -1.78 -2.38
N THR A 111 9.75 -1.42 -1.46
CA THR A 111 9.45 -0.45 -0.42
C THR A 111 10.69 0.41 -0.14
N LEU A 112 10.48 1.60 0.43
CA LEU A 112 11.57 2.49 0.77
C LEU A 112 12.50 1.83 1.79
N GLU A 113 13.81 1.91 1.53
CA GLU A 113 14.82 1.37 2.45
C GLU A 113 14.68 1.98 3.86
N LYS A 114 14.32 3.25 3.94
CA LYS A 114 14.13 3.95 5.20
C LYS A 114 12.83 3.62 5.92
N ASN A 115 11.90 2.95 5.24
CA ASN A 115 10.65 2.53 5.86
C ASN A 115 10.85 1.21 6.61
N THR A 116 11.59 1.29 7.71
CA THR A 116 11.96 0.10 8.49
C THR A 116 10.76 -0.59 9.11
N ARG A 117 9.70 0.16 9.41
CA ARG A 117 8.45 -0.41 9.93
C ARG A 117 7.77 -1.31 8.90
N ALA A 118 7.68 -0.86 7.66
CA ALA A 118 7.10 -1.67 6.59
C ALA A 118 7.94 -2.91 6.32
N ILE A 119 9.27 -2.75 6.27
CA ILE A 119 10.18 -3.89 6.07
C ILE A 119 9.97 -4.94 7.17
N ALA A 120 9.91 -4.52 8.43
CA ALA A 120 9.68 -5.43 9.55
C ALA A 120 8.32 -6.14 9.44
N PHE A 121 7.28 -5.41 9.02
CA PHE A 121 5.96 -5.99 8.78
C PHE A 121 6.00 -7.09 7.73
N TYR A 122 6.63 -6.84 6.60
CA TYR A 122 6.73 -7.83 5.53
C TYR A 122 7.60 -9.02 5.94
N GLN A 123 8.70 -8.78 6.66
CA GLN A 123 9.55 -9.86 7.15
C GLN A 123 8.80 -10.78 8.11
N LYS A 124 7.96 -10.22 8.96
CA LYS A 124 7.10 -10.98 9.86
C LYS A 124 6.16 -11.92 9.08
N HIS A 125 5.80 -11.56 7.87
CA HIS A 125 4.92 -12.35 7.00
C HIS A 125 5.66 -13.15 5.94
N ASN A 126 6.90 -13.51 6.22
CA ASN A 126 7.73 -14.39 5.38
C ASN A 126 8.17 -13.77 4.04
N PHE A 127 8.26 -12.45 3.97
CA PHE A 127 8.96 -11.78 2.88
C PHE A 127 10.40 -11.53 3.33
N GLN A 128 11.33 -11.62 2.38
CA GLN A 128 12.75 -11.43 2.66
C GLN A 128 13.28 -10.30 1.79
N THR A 129 14.11 -9.44 2.39
CA THR A 129 14.83 -8.42 1.63
C THR A 129 15.83 -9.10 0.71
N THR A 130 16.04 -8.48 -0.45
CA THR A 130 17.05 -8.92 -1.42
C THR A 130 18.12 -7.85 -1.54
N GLU A 131 19.15 -8.12 -2.33
CA GLU A 131 20.18 -7.13 -2.63
C GLU A 131 19.77 -6.15 -3.73
N GLU A 132 18.59 -6.37 -4.34
CA GLU A 132 18.10 -5.50 -5.41
C GLU A 132 17.60 -4.18 -4.84
N LYS A 133 18.15 -3.10 -5.35
CA LYS A 133 17.78 -1.73 -4.98
C LYS A 133 17.62 -0.89 -6.22
N MET A 134 16.77 0.12 -6.15
CA MET A 134 16.67 1.15 -7.19
C MET A 134 16.28 2.47 -6.55
N LEU A 135 16.64 3.58 -7.22
CA LEU A 135 16.20 4.89 -6.74
C LEU A 135 14.71 5.05 -6.99
N GLU A 136 14.01 5.63 -6.01
CA GLU A 136 12.65 6.11 -6.23
C GLU A 136 12.72 7.26 -7.23
N GLU A 137 11.94 7.18 -8.30
CA GLU A 137 11.97 8.15 -9.40
C GLU A 137 11.84 9.58 -8.89
N GLY A 138 12.74 10.44 -9.33
CA GLY A 138 12.72 11.85 -8.96
C GLY A 138 13.25 12.15 -7.57
N THR A 139 13.86 11.19 -6.89
CA THR A 139 14.36 11.37 -5.51
C THR A 139 15.79 10.85 -5.35
N THR A 140 16.33 11.05 -4.14
CA THR A 140 17.62 10.48 -3.73
C THR A 140 17.45 9.26 -2.84
N GLU A 141 16.20 8.77 -2.66
CA GLU A 141 15.89 7.67 -1.77
C GLU A 141 15.82 6.34 -2.50
N TYR A 142 16.29 5.28 -1.86
CA TYR A 142 16.31 3.95 -2.45
C TYR A 142 15.10 3.13 -2.06
N LEU A 143 14.64 2.33 -3.05
CA LEU A 143 13.70 1.24 -2.82
C LEU A 143 14.48 -0.05 -2.72
N VAL A 144 14.02 -0.96 -1.88
CA VAL A 144 14.54 -2.32 -1.77
C VAL A 144 13.44 -3.30 -2.16
N LYS A 145 13.83 -4.39 -2.82
CA LYS A 145 12.89 -5.44 -3.23
C LYS A 145 12.81 -6.51 -2.16
N LEU A 146 11.59 -6.90 -1.81
CA LEU A 146 11.33 -8.02 -0.95
C LEU A 146 10.60 -9.10 -1.75
N ILE A 147 10.95 -10.35 -1.53
CA ILE A 147 10.32 -11.49 -2.18
C ILE A 147 9.71 -12.41 -1.13
N LYS A 148 8.62 -13.07 -1.50
CA LYS A 148 7.98 -14.06 -0.65
C LYS A 148 8.87 -15.28 -0.54
N ALA A 149 9.21 -15.66 0.68
CA ALA A 149 10.01 -16.85 0.91
C ALA A 149 9.15 -18.11 0.67
N ASP A 150 9.76 -19.13 0.10
CA ASP A 150 9.13 -20.44 -0.02
C ASP A 150 9.10 -21.10 1.36
N ASN A 151 8.00 -21.77 1.65
CA ASN A 151 7.85 -22.55 2.90
C ASN A 151 8.23 -23.99 2.66
#